data_bb4f2611af3ff123b714434d9bc5d631
#
_entry.id   bb4f2611af3ff123b714434d9bc5d631
#
_cell.length_a   1.000
_cell.length_b   1.000
_cell.length_c   1.000
_cell.angle_alpha   90.00
_cell.angle_beta   90.00
_cell.angle_gamma   90.00
#
_symmetry.space_group_name_H-M   'P 1'
#
loop_
_entity.id
_entity.type
_entity.pdbx_description
1 polymer ?
#
loop_
_entity_poly.entity_id
_entity_poly.type
_entity_poly.pdbx_seq_one_letter_code
_entity_poly.pdbx_strand_id
1 'polypeptide(L)'
;MNSLPSIDLALLTRDDGPLNDSVRNAINSQVGVRLNVHRVVGRPLVGDASRIATIARTRNEAVRRSRSDFLMFLDDDVVLAKDCISRLHHGLIARSNYGAFAADYLGESSAHRQSRHVAMGATLFRLSAVQRDPFRWEPGKCECLCRCEDIRRRGARIDYLNGAKAWHLSPKHSRGCCEVGDSSSAESSLGSYNPDAIKNAKVLVAFNRRDVHRFQNVFLRTLRAAGNHQEVIVVGYGLYPSEIDRIQRLPNVRFIRRPYNGQLPPVRRLVDFRDIVSGLPAETPAAYWDAGDVLFQGRLDALWQHTQQYPDRVLAVREPRGFPFNNAIRGWTRTIHNPSMRRRVFELFASNPFLNSGFGAATARTLTQYFGEAIRLRDNALRGTTDWGDQTALNLYCHSDPTRWMEVPEDWNYCVHDRQRGEVRVTPDGRVVDRSGHLIPVVHGNARSLTQFAIVR
;
A
#
# COMPACT_ATOMS: atom_id res chain seq x y z
N MET A 1 34.24 34.44 5.46
CA MET A 1 33.01 33.87 4.88
C MET A 1 33.16 32.37 4.92
N ASN A 2 32.35 31.66 5.74
CA ASN A 2 32.41 30.20 5.76
C ASN A 2 31.90 29.66 4.43
N SER A 3 32.74 28.94 3.68
CA SER A 3 32.37 28.31 2.43
C SER A 3 31.25 27.26 2.71
N LEU A 4 30.26 27.20 1.83
CA LEU A 4 29.22 26.16 1.91
C LEU A 4 29.86 24.77 1.84
N PRO A 5 29.35 23.78 2.65
CA PRO A 5 29.83 22.42 2.60
C PRO A 5 29.60 21.83 1.20
N SER A 6 30.61 21.13 0.67
CA SER A 6 30.57 20.44 -0.61
C SER A 6 30.12 19.01 -0.42
N ILE A 7 29.11 18.58 -1.16
CA ILE A 7 28.50 17.25 -1.08
C ILE A 7 28.44 16.66 -2.49
N ASP A 8 28.97 15.46 -2.66
CA ASP A 8 28.77 14.69 -3.89
C ASP A 8 27.36 14.10 -3.88
N LEU A 9 26.55 14.43 -4.87
CA LEU A 9 25.22 13.87 -5.05
C LEU A 9 25.25 12.87 -6.18
N ALA A 10 25.11 11.59 -5.86
CA ALA A 10 24.96 10.51 -6.82
C ALA A 10 23.48 10.31 -7.14
N LEU A 11 23.07 10.77 -8.30
CA LEU A 11 21.75 10.54 -8.83
C LEU A 11 21.72 9.18 -9.52
N LEU A 12 20.97 8.24 -8.93
CA LEU A 12 20.86 6.87 -9.43
C LEU A 12 19.67 6.77 -10.38
N THR A 13 19.92 6.39 -11.63
CA THR A 13 18.89 6.29 -12.67
C THR A 13 18.91 4.92 -13.33
N ARG A 14 17.78 4.49 -13.88
CA ARG A 14 17.67 3.21 -14.61
C ARG A 14 18.26 3.30 -16.02
N ASP A 15 18.16 4.48 -16.62
CA ASP A 15 18.59 4.75 -17.99
C ASP A 15 19.16 6.18 -18.12
N ASP A 16 19.54 6.57 -19.32
CA ASP A 16 20.06 7.91 -19.67
C ASP A 16 18.94 8.88 -20.08
N GLY A 17 17.66 8.50 -19.96
CA GLY A 17 16.52 9.33 -20.32
C GLY A 17 16.47 10.65 -19.54
N PRO A 18 15.62 11.60 -19.92
CA PRO A 18 15.50 12.88 -19.23
C PRO A 18 15.02 12.66 -17.77
N LEU A 19 15.65 13.37 -16.85
CA LEU A 19 15.23 13.36 -15.46
C LEU A 19 13.86 14.06 -15.31
N ASN A 20 13.01 13.52 -14.44
CA ASN A 20 11.75 14.18 -14.09
C ASN A 20 11.99 15.60 -13.57
N ASP A 21 11.20 16.57 -14.05
CA ASP A 21 11.39 17.99 -13.73
C ASP A 21 11.26 18.28 -12.24
N SER A 22 10.39 17.57 -11.51
CA SER A 22 10.25 17.73 -10.07
C SER A 22 11.51 17.33 -9.31
N VAL A 23 12.19 16.25 -9.72
CA VAL A 23 13.46 15.81 -9.13
C VAL A 23 14.57 16.79 -9.50
N ARG A 24 14.65 17.20 -10.77
CA ARG A 24 15.62 18.21 -11.24
C ARG A 24 15.47 19.52 -10.46
N ASN A 25 14.25 20.02 -10.34
CA ASN A 25 13.97 21.26 -9.62
C ASN A 25 14.27 21.14 -8.12
N ALA A 26 14.00 19.98 -7.50
CA ALA A 26 14.33 19.70 -6.11
C ALA A 26 15.86 19.74 -5.87
N ILE A 27 16.66 19.16 -6.78
CA ILE A 27 18.13 19.22 -6.72
C ILE A 27 18.61 20.67 -6.83
N ASN A 28 18.12 21.39 -7.84
CA ASN A 28 18.57 22.77 -8.13
C ASN A 28 18.14 23.78 -7.04
N SER A 29 17.09 23.47 -6.29
CA SER A 29 16.55 24.35 -5.22
C SER A 29 17.19 24.11 -3.84
N GLN A 30 18.11 23.17 -3.69
CA GLN A 30 18.75 22.91 -2.39
C GLN A 30 19.52 24.14 -1.91
N VAL A 31 19.37 24.45 -0.61
CA VAL A 31 20.04 25.58 0.04
C VAL A 31 21.00 25.14 1.12
N GLY A 32 21.99 25.97 1.44
CA GLY A 32 22.95 25.74 2.53
C GLY A 32 24.02 24.69 2.22
N VAL A 33 24.09 24.20 0.98
CA VAL A 33 25.11 23.25 0.50
C VAL A 33 25.52 23.55 -0.94
N ARG A 34 26.72 23.12 -1.34
CA ARG A 34 27.18 23.08 -2.73
C ARG A 34 27.15 21.63 -3.18
N LEU A 35 26.40 21.33 -4.25
CA LEU A 35 26.26 19.99 -4.78
C LEU A 35 27.17 19.76 -6.00
N ASN A 36 27.92 18.68 -5.97
CA ASN A 36 28.60 18.12 -7.14
C ASN A 36 27.77 16.95 -7.64
N VAL A 37 26.89 17.21 -8.60
CA VAL A 37 25.91 16.20 -9.07
C VAL A 37 26.58 15.32 -10.15
N HIS A 38 26.50 14.00 -9.95
CA HIS A 38 26.89 13.03 -10.96
C HIS A 38 25.82 11.95 -11.10
N ARG A 39 25.49 11.66 -12.34
CA ARG A 39 24.51 10.62 -12.67
C ARG A 39 25.20 9.26 -12.78
N VAL A 40 24.61 8.24 -12.19
CA VAL A 40 25.08 6.85 -12.25
C VAL A 40 23.93 5.97 -12.74
N VAL A 41 24.12 5.39 -13.92
CA VAL A 41 23.06 4.59 -14.57
C VAL A 41 23.20 3.12 -14.19
N GLY A 42 22.15 2.59 -13.59
CA GLY A 42 22.07 1.21 -13.12
C GLY A 42 21.51 0.27 -14.19
N ARG A 43 22.25 0.06 -15.30
CA ARG A 43 21.85 -0.95 -16.30
C ARG A 43 22.19 -2.37 -15.80
N PRO A 44 21.27 -3.35 -15.93
CA PRO A 44 21.61 -4.75 -15.68
C PRO A 44 22.76 -5.21 -16.56
N LEU A 45 23.71 -5.94 -16.00
CA LEU A 45 24.81 -6.58 -16.72
C LEU A 45 24.63 -8.10 -16.73
N VAL A 46 25.23 -8.75 -17.73
CA VAL A 46 25.34 -10.21 -17.77
C VAL A 46 26.14 -10.66 -16.55
N GLY A 47 25.58 -11.17 -15.54
CA GLY A 47 26.24 -11.53 -14.26
C GLY A 47 25.65 -10.86 -13.04
N ASP A 48 24.78 -9.84 -13.21
CA ASP A 48 23.96 -9.37 -12.12
C ASP A 48 22.89 -10.44 -11.79
N ALA A 49 23.04 -11.11 -10.66
CA ALA A 49 22.13 -12.21 -10.25
C ALA A 49 20.70 -11.71 -9.98
N SER A 50 20.49 -10.40 -9.80
CA SER A 50 19.17 -9.80 -9.52
C SER A 50 19.21 -8.28 -9.74
N ARG A 51 18.02 -7.66 -9.77
CA ARG A 51 17.92 -6.18 -9.75
C ARG A 51 18.64 -5.57 -8.54
N ILE A 52 18.65 -6.25 -7.39
CA ILE A 52 19.36 -5.77 -6.19
C ILE A 52 20.87 -5.79 -6.41
N ALA A 53 21.40 -6.81 -7.09
CA ALA A 53 22.82 -6.85 -7.47
C ALA A 53 23.19 -5.67 -8.38
N THR A 54 22.33 -5.33 -9.36
CA THR A 54 22.49 -4.14 -10.20
C THR A 54 22.54 -2.86 -9.36
N ILE A 55 21.60 -2.69 -8.41
CA ILE A 55 21.55 -1.52 -7.53
C ILE A 55 22.81 -1.44 -6.65
N ALA A 56 23.22 -2.54 -6.02
CA ALA A 56 24.42 -2.59 -5.20
C ALA A 56 25.67 -2.19 -6.00
N ARG A 57 25.82 -2.72 -7.22
CA ARG A 57 26.92 -2.38 -8.14
C ARG A 57 26.89 -0.90 -8.53
N THR A 58 25.72 -0.36 -8.82
CA THR A 58 25.53 1.07 -9.18
C THR A 58 25.92 1.99 -8.03
N ARG A 59 25.54 1.65 -6.79
CA ARG A 59 25.94 2.39 -5.59
C ARG A 59 27.46 2.32 -5.35
N ASN A 60 28.08 1.16 -5.60
CA ASN A 60 29.53 1.02 -5.53
C ASN A 60 30.25 1.90 -6.55
N GLU A 61 29.70 2.03 -7.74
CA GLU A 61 30.23 2.95 -8.74
C GLU A 61 30.14 4.41 -8.29
N ALA A 62 29.02 4.81 -7.71
CA ALA A 62 28.85 6.14 -7.12
C ALA A 62 29.88 6.42 -6.02
N VAL A 63 30.12 5.46 -5.12
CA VAL A 63 31.16 5.58 -4.07
C VAL A 63 32.54 5.78 -4.67
N ARG A 64 32.92 5.03 -5.73
CA ARG A 64 34.22 5.17 -6.41
C ARG A 64 34.41 6.54 -7.04
N ARG A 65 33.37 7.15 -7.56
CA ARG A 65 33.40 8.48 -8.18
C ARG A 65 33.45 9.64 -7.20
N SER A 66 33.04 9.41 -5.96
CA SER A 66 32.93 10.46 -4.94
C SER A 66 34.28 10.90 -4.39
N ARG A 67 34.41 12.21 -4.13
CA ARG A 67 35.65 12.85 -3.63
C ARG A 67 35.42 13.75 -2.42
N SER A 68 34.17 14.23 -2.21
CA SER A 68 33.82 15.04 -1.06
C SER A 68 33.74 14.18 0.22
N ASP A 69 33.81 14.80 1.39
CA ASP A 69 33.65 14.10 2.68
C ASP A 69 32.29 13.47 2.87
N PHE A 70 31.31 13.92 2.09
CA PHE A 70 29.92 13.49 2.17
C PHE A 70 29.39 13.07 0.81
N LEU A 71 28.69 11.93 0.79
CA LEU A 71 28.02 11.38 -0.38
C LEU A 71 26.52 11.26 -0.12
N MET A 72 25.71 11.91 -0.96
CA MET A 72 24.26 11.77 -1.00
C MET A 72 23.85 10.80 -2.11
N PHE A 73 23.16 9.73 -1.78
CA PHE A 73 22.40 8.97 -2.77
C PHE A 73 21.03 9.58 -2.96
N LEU A 74 20.61 9.70 -4.21
CA LEU A 74 19.28 10.13 -4.60
C LEU A 74 18.78 9.25 -5.75
N ASP A 75 17.66 8.56 -5.55
CA ASP A 75 16.98 7.80 -6.60
C ASP A 75 16.19 8.78 -7.51
N ASP A 76 16.01 8.42 -8.79
CA ASP A 76 15.47 9.29 -9.85
C ASP A 76 13.96 9.56 -9.74
N ASP A 77 13.30 8.95 -8.76
CA ASP A 77 11.89 9.13 -8.43
C ASP A 77 11.66 9.77 -7.05
N VAL A 78 12.72 10.32 -6.44
CA VAL A 78 12.66 10.94 -5.11
C VAL A 78 12.83 12.46 -5.20
N VAL A 79 11.88 13.18 -4.62
CA VAL A 79 11.89 14.64 -4.51
C VAL A 79 12.29 15.04 -3.09
N LEU A 80 13.20 16.01 -2.96
CA LEU A 80 13.70 16.52 -1.69
C LEU A 80 13.08 17.88 -1.34
N ALA A 81 12.78 18.10 -0.05
CA ALA A 81 12.50 19.44 0.43
C ALA A 81 13.72 20.36 0.24
N LYS A 82 13.50 21.67 0.08
CA LYS A 82 14.50 22.68 -0.27
C LYS A 82 15.74 22.69 0.66
N ASP A 83 15.58 22.32 1.93
CA ASP A 83 16.64 22.31 2.94
C ASP A 83 17.02 20.88 3.39
N CYS A 84 16.55 19.86 2.69
CA CYS A 84 16.71 18.46 3.08
C CYS A 84 18.18 18.08 3.27
N ILE A 85 19.02 18.34 2.26
CA ILE A 85 20.43 17.94 2.29
C ILE A 85 21.21 18.71 3.35
N SER A 86 20.95 20.01 3.52
CA SER A 86 21.60 20.80 4.57
C SER A 86 21.25 20.30 5.97
N ARG A 87 19.98 19.89 6.20
CA ARG A 87 19.57 19.30 7.49
C ARG A 87 20.27 17.98 7.75
N LEU A 88 20.33 17.08 6.74
CA LEU A 88 21.06 15.81 6.85
C LEU A 88 22.54 16.05 7.18
N HIS A 89 23.19 17.02 6.52
CA HIS A 89 24.56 17.40 6.76
C HIS A 89 24.76 17.93 8.19
N HIS A 90 23.96 18.90 8.63
CA HIS A 90 24.02 19.41 10.01
C HIS A 90 23.78 18.28 11.03
N GLY A 91 22.86 17.35 10.75
CA GLY A 91 22.62 16.18 11.58
C GLY A 91 23.88 15.31 11.76
N LEU A 92 24.63 15.08 10.66
CA LEU A 92 25.90 14.33 10.70
C LEU A 92 26.98 15.10 11.42
N ILE A 93 27.14 16.39 11.18
CA ILE A 93 28.16 17.21 11.87
C ILE A 93 27.90 17.22 13.36
N ALA A 94 26.67 17.41 13.80
CA ALA A 94 26.30 17.46 15.23
C ALA A 94 26.44 16.10 15.95
N ARG A 95 26.54 14.98 15.20
CA ARG A 95 26.55 13.63 15.78
C ARG A 95 27.66 12.79 15.14
N SER A 96 28.87 12.85 15.72
CA SER A 96 30.07 12.19 15.18
C SER A 96 29.99 10.66 15.11
N ASN A 97 29.14 10.05 15.96
CA ASN A 97 28.92 8.61 16.00
C ASN A 97 27.93 8.10 14.93
N TYR A 98 27.40 8.99 14.07
CA TYR A 98 26.57 8.58 12.93
C TYR A 98 27.37 8.53 11.63
N GLY A 99 27.25 7.40 10.92
CA GLY A 99 27.83 7.21 9.58
C GLY A 99 26.91 7.72 8.46
N ALA A 100 25.59 7.76 8.72
CA ALA A 100 24.62 8.24 7.75
C ALA A 100 23.31 8.70 8.41
N PHE A 101 22.61 9.60 7.70
CA PHE A 101 21.21 9.91 7.93
C PHE A 101 20.42 9.82 6.63
N ALA A 102 19.26 9.13 6.68
CA ALA A 102 18.27 9.15 5.62
C ALA A 102 17.25 10.27 5.82
N ALA A 103 16.71 10.79 4.75
CA ALA A 103 15.57 11.70 4.77
C ALA A 103 14.33 11.00 5.33
N ASP A 104 13.50 11.76 6.01
CA ASP A 104 12.19 11.30 6.51
C ASP A 104 11.18 11.38 5.37
N TYR A 105 10.85 10.24 4.80
CA TYR A 105 9.89 10.14 3.70
C TYR A 105 8.48 10.45 4.20
N LEU A 106 7.84 11.44 3.60
CA LEU A 106 6.46 11.80 3.92
C LEU A 106 5.53 10.66 3.53
N GLY A 107 4.88 10.08 4.52
CA GLY A 107 3.95 8.95 4.36
C GLY A 107 4.54 7.55 4.63
N GLU A 108 5.88 7.40 4.69
CA GLU A 108 6.53 6.08 4.82
C GLU A 108 7.23 5.86 6.17
N SER A 109 7.42 6.90 6.95
CA SER A 109 8.32 6.91 8.13
C SER A 109 7.93 5.95 9.26
N SER A 110 6.69 5.48 9.33
CA SER A 110 6.27 4.55 10.41
C SER A 110 6.61 3.09 10.11
N ALA A 111 6.53 2.66 8.86
CA ALA A 111 6.83 1.28 8.46
C ALA A 111 8.35 1.02 8.45
N HIS A 112 9.15 1.98 8.00
CA HIS A 112 10.61 1.84 7.96
C HIS A 112 11.28 1.96 9.33
N ARG A 113 10.70 2.68 10.30
CA ARG A 113 11.25 2.76 11.67
C ARG A 113 11.17 1.45 12.44
N GLN A 114 10.28 0.55 12.04
CA GLN A 114 10.20 -0.80 12.61
C GLN A 114 11.15 -1.77 11.91
N SER A 115 11.59 -1.48 10.70
CA SER A 115 12.62 -2.24 10.01
C SER A 115 14.00 -1.84 10.53
N ARG A 116 14.90 -2.81 10.69
CA ARG A 116 16.26 -2.58 11.18
C ARG A 116 17.17 -1.81 10.20
N HIS A 117 16.62 -1.14 9.19
CA HIS A 117 17.38 -0.42 8.16
C HIS A 117 16.68 0.86 7.69
N VAL A 118 17.40 1.70 6.96
CA VAL A 118 16.89 2.91 6.32
C VAL A 118 16.92 2.76 4.79
N ALA A 119 15.96 3.38 4.12
CA ALA A 119 15.92 3.43 2.66
C ALA A 119 17.10 4.29 2.13
N MET A 120 17.79 3.79 1.09
CA MET A 120 18.99 4.46 0.57
C MET A 120 18.71 5.50 -0.53
N GLY A 121 17.45 5.62 -1.00
CA GLY A 121 17.09 6.51 -2.10
C GLY A 121 17.14 8.01 -1.79
N ALA A 122 17.29 8.40 -0.51
CA ALA A 122 17.59 9.77 -0.08
C ALA A 122 18.41 9.73 1.21
N THR A 123 19.66 9.29 1.11
CA THR A 123 20.53 9.08 2.29
C THR A 123 21.87 9.75 2.10
N LEU A 124 22.23 10.60 3.09
CA LEU A 124 23.55 11.24 3.16
C LEU A 124 24.48 10.44 4.06
N PHE A 125 25.65 10.10 3.54
CA PHE A 125 26.71 9.36 4.22
C PHE A 125 27.91 10.24 4.48
N ARG A 126 28.62 9.98 5.59
CA ARG A 126 30.07 10.26 5.60
C ARG A 126 30.72 9.32 4.59
N LEU A 127 31.49 9.84 3.66
CA LEU A 127 32.12 9.02 2.62
C LEU A 127 32.98 7.90 3.24
N SER A 128 33.69 8.19 4.33
CA SER A 128 34.49 7.21 5.08
C SER A 128 33.69 6.02 5.63
N ALA A 129 32.35 6.18 5.84
CA ALA A 129 31.49 5.10 6.33
C ALA A 129 31.08 4.11 5.23
N VAL A 130 31.21 4.48 3.93
CA VAL A 130 30.81 3.65 2.81
C VAL A 130 31.96 3.20 1.91
N GLN A 131 33.14 3.86 1.96
CA GLN A 131 34.28 3.49 1.13
C GLN A 131 34.94 2.16 1.52
N ARG A 132 34.85 1.78 2.79
CA ARG A 132 35.59 0.63 3.33
C ARG A 132 35.01 -0.73 2.94
N ASP A 133 33.70 -0.81 2.70
CA ASP A 133 33.01 -2.02 2.28
C ASP A 133 32.18 -1.73 1.04
N PRO A 134 32.18 -2.60 0.04
CA PRO A 134 31.27 -2.46 -1.08
C PRO A 134 29.82 -2.69 -0.64
N PHE A 135 28.88 -2.04 -1.31
CA PHE A 135 27.47 -2.43 -1.22
C PHE A 135 27.36 -3.86 -1.73
N ARG A 136 26.69 -4.68 -0.98
CA ARG A 136 26.45 -6.09 -1.24
C ARG A 136 25.01 -6.42 -0.98
N TRP A 137 24.59 -7.56 -1.40
CA TRP A 137 23.29 -8.14 -1.10
C TRP A 137 23.48 -9.60 -0.68
N GLU A 138 22.51 -10.13 0.06
CA GLU A 138 22.47 -11.52 0.50
C GLU A 138 21.08 -12.08 0.19
N PRO A 139 20.88 -13.38 -0.02
CA PRO A 139 19.58 -13.99 -0.15
C PRO A 139 18.65 -13.56 1.01
N GLY A 140 17.45 -13.07 0.69
CA GLY A 140 16.50 -12.55 1.67
C GLY A 140 16.84 -11.19 2.29
N LYS A 141 17.91 -10.50 1.82
CA LYS A 141 18.28 -9.15 2.26
C LYS A 141 18.53 -8.23 1.07
N CYS A 142 18.05 -7.00 1.18
CA CYS A 142 18.40 -5.95 0.22
C CYS A 142 19.79 -5.35 0.53
N GLU A 143 20.33 -4.63 -0.44
CA GLU A 143 21.60 -3.90 -0.27
C GLU A 143 21.51 -2.83 0.83
N CYS A 144 20.34 -2.23 1.05
CA CYS A 144 20.10 -1.27 2.13
C CYS A 144 20.26 -1.90 3.51
N LEU A 145 19.67 -3.07 3.74
CA LEU A 145 19.78 -3.79 5.01
C LEU A 145 21.22 -4.23 5.27
N CYS A 146 21.87 -4.84 4.25
CA CYS A 146 23.28 -5.24 4.36
C CYS A 146 24.17 -4.04 4.70
N ARG A 147 23.95 -2.88 4.06
CA ARG A 147 24.70 -1.66 4.34
C ARG A 147 24.46 -1.14 5.77
N CYS A 148 23.23 -1.13 6.25
CA CYS A 148 22.92 -0.73 7.61
C CYS A 148 23.60 -1.64 8.65
N GLU A 149 23.63 -2.95 8.39
CA GLU A 149 24.33 -3.92 9.25
C GLU A 149 25.85 -3.68 9.24
N ASP A 150 26.46 -3.40 8.09
CA ASP A 150 27.89 -3.14 7.98
C ASP A 150 28.30 -1.87 8.75
N ILE A 151 27.54 -0.80 8.63
CA ILE A 151 27.78 0.46 9.37
C ILE A 151 27.69 0.22 10.89
N ARG A 152 26.66 -0.50 11.34
CA ARG A 152 26.47 -0.81 12.78
C ARG A 152 27.55 -1.74 13.31
N ARG A 153 28.00 -2.73 12.53
CA ARG A 153 29.08 -3.65 12.92
C ARG A 153 30.40 -2.90 13.15
N ARG A 154 30.59 -1.75 12.51
CA ARG A 154 31.72 -0.85 12.71
C ARG A 154 31.53 0.15 13.85
N GLY A 155 30.45 0.04 14.62
CA GLY A 155 30.17 0.91 15.77
C GLY A 155 29.56 2.26 15.39
N ALA A 156 29.29 2.52 14.11
CA ALA A 156 28.60 3.74 13.69
C ALA A 156 27.07 3.53 13.67
N ARG A 157 26.34 4.63 13.82
CA ARG A 157 24.87 4.63 13.76
C ARG A 157 24.39 5.06 12.39
N ILE A 158 23.20 4.61 12.01
CA ILE A 158 22.44 5.03 10.83
C ILE A 158 20.98 5.12 11.22
N ASP A 159 20.31 6.21 10.84
CA ASP A 159 18.91 6.46 11.21
C ASP A 159 18.24 7.45 10.23
N TYR A 160 16.94 7.65 10.36
CA TYR A 160 16.21 8.73 9.74
C TYR A 160 16.37 10.02 10.51
N LEU A 161 16.52 11.16 9.82
CA LEU A 161 16.55 12.47 10.44
C LEU A 161 15.19 13.16 10.31
N ASN A 162 14.48 13.30 11.45
CA ASN A 162 13.25 14.06 11.51
C ASN A 162 13.46 15.49 11.01
N GLY A 163 12.61 15.95 10.09
CA GLY A 163 12.67 17.30 9.53
C GLY A 163 13.45 17.40 8.22
N ALA A 164 14.32 16.46 7.86
CA ALA A 164 14.88 16.36 6.51
C ALA A 164 13.87 15.61 5.63
N LYS A 165 13.01 16.31 4.89
CA LYS A 165 11.86 15.71 4.20
C LYS A 165 12.15 15.32 2.75
N ALA A 166 11.63 14.16 2.36
CA ALA A 166 11.62 13.65 0.99
C ALA A 166 10.28 12.96 0.70
N TRP A 167 9.96 12.72 -0.57
CA TRP A 167 8.80 11.93 -0.99
C TRP A 167 9.06 11.28 -2.36
N HIS A 168 8.48 10.12 -2.60
CA HIS A 168 8.53 9.47 -3.90
C HIS A 168 7.52 10.11 -4.87
N LEU A 169 7.88 10.24 -6.14
CA LEU A 169 6.99 10.67 -7.21
C LEU A 169 5.93 9.62 -7.54
N SER A 170 6.28 8.36 -7.31
CA SER A 170 5.37 7.25 -7.54
C SER A 170 5.15 6.47 -6.26
N PRO A 171 3.92 6.33 -5.77
CA PRO A 171 3.59 5.54 -4.58
C PRO A 171 3.87 4.03 -4.75
N LYS A 172 4.31 3.59 -5.94
CA LYS A 172 4.64 2.19 -6.22
C LYS A 172 5.89 1.67 -5.51
N HIS A 173 6.66 2.52 -4.84
CA HIS A 173 7.93 2.15 -4.19
C HIS A 173 7.89 2.22 -2.65
N SER A 174 6.72 2.40 -2.05
CA SER A 174 6.56 2.28 -0.59
C SER A 174 6.73 0.83 -0.07
N ARG A 175 7.04 -0.11 -0.94
CA ARG A 175 7.44 -1.47 -0.53
C ARG A 175 8.83 -1.38 0.08
N GLY A 176 8.92 -1.76 1.35
CA GLY A 176 10.21 -1.91 2.00
C GLY A 176 11.15 -2.72 1.12
N CYS A 177 12.36 -2.20 0.89
CA CYS A 177 13.38 -2.84 0.03
C CYS A 177 13.74 -4.26 0.48
N CYS A 178 13.28 -4.72 1.65
CA CYS A 178 13.49 -6.06 2.19
C CYS A 178 12.42 -7.08 1.81
N GLU A 179 11.32 -6.67 1.15
CA GLU A 179 10.30 -7.60 0.66
C GLU A 179 10.69 -8.27 -0.67
N VAL A 180 11.90 -8.04 -1.12
CA VAL A 180 12.50 -8.80 -2.21
C VAL A 180 13.11 -10.08 -1.62
N GLY A 181 12.25 -10.94 -1.09
CA GLY A 181 12.55 -12.36 -0.99
C GLY A 181 12.82 -12.85 -2.42
N ASP A 182 13.97 -13.49 -2.61
CA ASP A 182 14.43 -14.19 -3.81
C ASP A 182 13.62 -13.96 -5.10
N SER A 183 13.74 -12.78 -5.70
CA SER A 183 13.23 -12.54 -7.04
C SER A 183 14.20 -13.01 -8.14
N SER A 184 15.30 -13.69 -7.79
CA SER A 184 16.09 -14.42 -8.80
C SER A 184 15.37 -15.69 -9.29
N SER A 185 14.41 -16.23 -8.50
CA SER A 185 13.45 -17.24 -8.96
C SER A 185 12.14 -16.61 -9.47
N ALA A 186 11.86 -15.32 -9.18
CA ALA A 186 10.63 -14.65 -9.59
C ALA A 186 10.74 -13.89 -10.92
N GLU A 187 11.92 -13.61 -11.45
CA GLU A 187 12.04 -13.18 -12.86
C GLU A 187 11.99 -14.36 -13.85
N SER A 188 12.29 -15.57 -13.40
CA SER A 188 11.95 -16.80 -14.15
C SER A 188 10.57 -17.36 -13.81
N SER A 189 9.89 -16.82 -12.77
CA SER A 189 8.49 -17.04 -12.41
C SER A 189 7.71 -15.73 -12.25
N LEU A 190 7.94 -14.73 -13.07
CA LEU A 190 6.85 -13.98 -13.67
C LEU A 190 6.06 -15.06 -14.40
N GLY A 191 5.25 -15.75 -13.63
CA GLY A 191 4.22 -16.60 -14.16
C GLY A 191 3.60 -15.78 -15.24
N SER A 192 3.69 -16.26 -16.47
CA SER A 192 3.29 -15.55 -17.67
C SER A 192 2.03 -14.77 -17.34
N TYR A 193 2.09 -13.43 -17.42
CA TYR A 193 0.94 -12.56 -17.34
C TYR A 193 -0.19 -13.25 -18.07
N ASN A 194 -1.15 -13.76 -17.33
CA ASN A 194 -2.27 -14.48 -17.90
C ASN A 194 -3.43 -13.51 -18.09
N PRO A 195 -3.56 -12.89 -19.26
CA PRO A 195 -4.65 -11.95 -19.54
C PRO A 195 -6.03 -12.59 -19.40
N ASP A 196 -6.12 -13.92 -19.55
CA ASP A 196 -7.37 -14.66 -19.37
C ASP A 196 -7.77 -14.75 -17.89
N ALA A 197 -6.81 -14.81 -16.97
CA ALA A 197 -7.12 -14.75 -15.55
C ALA A 197 -7.71 -13.39 -15.15
N ILE A 198 -7.27 -12.28 -15.77
CA ILE A 198 -7.86 -10.96 -15.54
C ILE A 198 -9.30 -10.89 -16.05
N LYS A 199 -9.57 -11.46 -17.25
CA LYS A 199 -10.94 -11.56 -17.76
C LYS A 199 -11.83 -12.41 -16.86
N ASN A 200 -11.26 -13.46 -16.27
CA ASN A 200 -11.97 -14.40 -15.40
C ASN A 200 -12.06 -13.93 -13.95
N ALA A 201 -11.44 -12.81 -13.58
CA ALA A 201 -11.53 -12.23 -12.24
C ALA A 201 -12.98 -11.94 -11.85
N LYS A 202 -13.29 -12.04 -10.56
CA LYS A 202 -14.64 -11.89 -10.02
C LYS A 202 -14.72 -10.71 -9.05
N VAL A 203 -15.78 -9.94 -9.17
CA VAL A 203 -16.15 -8.87 -8.23
C VAL A 203 -17.31 -9.37 -7.38
N LEU A 204 -17.15 -9.36 -6.06
CA LEU A 204 -18.18 -9.82 -5.13
C LEU A 204 -18.81 -8.62 -4.42
N VAL A 205 -20.13 -8.58 -4.38
CA VAL A 205 -20.88 -7.59 -3.61
C VAL A 205 -22.06 -8.22 -2.90
N ALA A 206 -22.40 -7.70 -1.72
CA ALA A 206 -23.55 -8.17 -0.96
C ALA A 206 -24.34 -6.99 -0.42
N PHE A 207 -25.66 -6.99 -0.59
CA PHE A 207 -26.51 -5.89 -0.15
C PHE A 207 -27.96 -6.32 0.10
N ASN A 208 -28.68 -5.47 0.80
CA ASN A 208 -30.13 -5.59 0.97
C ASN A 208 -30.86 -4.51 0.14
N ARG A 209 -32.17 -4.45 0.25
CA ARG A 209 -33.02 -3.49 -0.48
C ARG A 209 -32.59 -2.02 -0.38
N ARG A 210 -31.95 -1.62 0.74
CA ARG A 210 -31.53 -0.22 0.95
C ARG A 210 -30.50 0.24 -0.06
N ASP A 211 -29.69 -0.68 -0.60
CA ASP A 211 -28.55 -0.36 -1.45
C ASP A 211 -28.74 -0.74 -2.92
N VAL A 212 -29.92 -1.28 -3.31
CA VAL A 212 -30.24 -1.67 -4.71
C VAL A 212 -29.99 -0.51 -5.68
N HIS A 213 -30.53 0.68 -5.36
CA HIS A 213 -30.37 1.85 -6.23
C HIS A 213 -28.91 2.28 -6.34
N ARG A 214 -28.17 2.31 -5.23
CA ARG A 214 -26.76 2.69 -5.19
C ARG A 214 -25.88 1.67 -5.91
N PHE A 215 -26.16 0.37 -5.72
CA PHE A 215 -25.48 -0.66 -6.49
C PHE A 215 -25.60 -0.43 -8.01
N GLN A 216 -26.80 -0.19 -8.50
CA GLN A 216 -27.01 0.00 -9.94
C GLN A 216 -26.43 1.30 -10.46
N ASN A 217 -26.69 2.42 -9.79
CA ASN A 217 -26.42 3.77 -10.30
C ASN A 217 -25.05 4.34 -9.88
N VAL A 218 -24.44 3.80 -8.83
CA VAL A 218 -23.10 4.19 -8.40
C VAL A 218 -22.13 3.07 -8.71
N PHE A 219 -22.18 1.97 -7.98
CA PHE A 219 -21.22 0.89 -8.05
C PHE A 219 -21.07 0.32 -9.48
N LEU A 220 -22.12 -0.33 -10.00
CA LEU A 220 -22.02 -1.03 -11.27
C LEU A 220 -21.83 -0.09 -12.46
N ARG A 221 -22.56 1.03 -12.48
CA ARG A 221 -22.44 2.03 -13.54
C ARG A 221 -21.02 2.57 -13.63
N THR A 222 -20.41 2.97 -12.50
CA THR A 222 -19.05 3.51 -12.49
C THR A 222 -18.00 2.43 -12.76
N LEU A 223 -18.20 1.20 -12.27
CA LEU A 223 -17.34 0.06 -12.59
C LEU A 223 -17.25 -0.17 -14.10
N ARG A 224 -18.39 -0.18 -14.80
CA ARG A 224 -18.45 -0.35 -16.25
C ARG A 224 -17.90 0.86 -17.00
N ALA A 225 -18.21 2.07 -16.56
CA ALA A 225 -17.69 3.30 -17.15
C ALA A 225 -16.17 3.40 -17.04
N ALA A 226 -15.57 2.86 -15.99
CA ALA A 226 -14.12 2.76 -15.82
C ALA A 226 -13.47 1.63 -16.65
N GLY A 227 -14.24 0.93 -17.52
CA GLY A 227 -13.73 -0.12 -18.39
C GLY A 227 -13.52 -1.48 -17.72
N ASN A 228 -14.13 -1.71 -16.55
CA ASN A 228 -14.05 -2.99 -15.84
C ASN A 228 -15.25 -3.88 -16.19
N HIS A 229 -15.01 -4.96 -16.93
CA HIS A 229 -16.05 -5.85 -17.48
C HIS A 229 -16.09 -7.24 -16.83
N GLN A 230 -15.36 -7.47 -15.73
CA GLN A 230 -15.39 -8.72 -14.99
C GLN A 230 -16.80 -9.07 -14.52
N GLU A 231 -17.09 -10.36 -14.34
CA GLU A 231 -18.34 -10.81 -13.74
C GLU A 231 -18.51 -10.24 -12.34
N VAL A 232 -19.67 -9.63 -12.06
CA VAL A 232 -20.06 -9.16 -10.73
C VAL A 232 -21.03 -10.18 -10.14
N ILE A 233 -20.61 -10.82 -9.05
CA ILE A 233 -21.44 -11.78 -8.33
C ILE A 233 -22.12 -11.05 -7.18
N VAL A 234 -23.43 -10.93 -7.28
CA VAL A 234 -24.29 -10.18 -6.38
C VAL A 234 -25.02 -11.11 -5.44
N VAL A 235 -24.85 -10.92 -4.13
CA VAL A 235 -25.70 -11.56 -3.11
C VAL A 235 -26.75 -10.56 -2.63
N GLY A 236 -28.00 -10.81 -2.95
CA GLY A 236 -29.12 -9.94 -2.59
C GLY A 236 -29.95 -10.52 -1.46
N TYR A 237 -30.10 -9.76 -0.36
CA TYR A 237 -30.85 -10.15 0.83
C TYR A 237 -32.24 -9.52 0.87
N GLY A 238 -33.28 -10.33 0.72
CA GLY A 238 -34.67 -9.90 0.87
C GLY A 238 -35.14 -8.90 -0.17
N LEU A 239 -34.61 -8.98 -1.39
CA LEU A 239 -35.01 -8.15 -2.54
C LEU A 239 -36.40 -8.55 -3.03
N TYR A 240 -37.14 -7.58 -3.59
CA TYR A 240 -38.38 -7.86 -4.28
C TYR A 240 -38.15 -8.55 -5.63
N PRO A 241 -39.14 -9.34 -6.15
CA PRO A 241 -39.02 -9.98 -7.45
C PRO A 241 -38.64 -9.00 -8.58
N SER A 242 -39.27 -7.83 -8.64
CA SER A 242 -38.99 -6.82 -9.64
C SER A 242 -37.57 -6.23 -9.56
N GLU A 243 -36.98 -6.17 -8.37
CA GLU A 243 -35.58 -5.75 -8.15
C GLU A 243 -34.63 -6.85 -8.63
N ILE A 244 -34.95 -8.10 -8.32
CA ILE A 244 -34.20 -9.28 -8.77
C ILE A 244 -34.18 -9.36 -10.29
N ASP A 245 -35.35 -9.30 -10.94
CA ASP A 245 -35.49 -9.36 -12.40
C ASP A 245 -34.67 -8.26 -13.09
N ARG A 246 -34.69 -7.06 -12.53
CA ARG A 246 -33.89 -5.93 -13.03
C ARG A 246 -32.39 -6.17 -12.93
N ILE A 247 -31.93 -6.72 -11.79
CA ILE A 247 -30.48 -6.99 -11.56
C ILE A 247 -30.00 -8.13 -12.46
N GLN A 248 -30.79 -9.18 -12.62
CA GLN A 248 -30.46 -10.34 -13.45
C GLN A 248 -30.32 -10.01 -14.96
N ARG A 249 -30.96 -8.92 -15.40
CA ARG A 249 -30.82 -8.43 -16.80
C ARG A 249 -29.58 -7.58 -17.02
N LEU A 250 -28.82 -7.25 -15.98
CA LEU A 250 -27.62 -6.44 -16.13
C LEU A 250 -26.47 -7.28 -16.73
N PRO A 251 -25.70 -6.74 -17.68
CA PRO A 251 -24.65 -7.50 -18.36
C PRO A 251 -23.53 -7.89 -17.40
N ASN A 252 -23.06 -9.14 -17.52
CA ASN A 252 -22.01 -9.72 -16.70
C ASN A 252 -22.29 -9.61 -15.19
N VAL A 253 -23.54 -9.79 -14.79
CA VAL A 253 -23.99 -9.86 -13.39
C VAL A 253 -24.59 -11.24 -13.14
N ARG A 254 -24.03 -11.96 -12.16
CA ARG A 254 -24.60 -13.19 -11.62
C ARG A 254 -25.27 -12.89 -10.30
N PHE A 255 -26.56 -13.08 -10.20
CA PHE A 255 -27.34 -12.79 -9.00
C PHE A 255 -27.63 -14.05 -8.19
N ILE A 256 -27.36 -13.97 -6.88
CA ILE A 256 -27.65 -15.03 -5.91
C ILE A 256 -28.66 -14.49 -4.89
N ARG A 257 -29.85 -15.04 -4.92
CA ARG A 257 -30.91 -14.70 -3.96
C ARG A 257 -30.64 -15.34 -2.61
N ARG A 258 -30.76 -14.53 -1.55
CA ARG A 258 -30.77 -15.02 -0.16
C ARG A 258 -31.97 -14.45 0.59
N PRO A 259 -32.64 -15.26 1.42
CA PRO A 259 -33.71 -14.74 2.26
C PRO A 259 -33.11 -13.76 3.28
N TYR A 260 -33.85 -12.72 3.60
CA TYR A 260 -33.48 -11.83 4.71
C TYR A 260 -33.82 -12.52 6.04
N ASN A 261 -32.84 -12.68 6.90
CA ASN A 261 -32.98 -13.33 8.21
C ASN A 261 -32.77 -12.36 9.39
N GLY A 262 -32.93 -11.06 9.17
CA GLY A 262 -32.71 -10.04 10.19
C GLY A 262 -31.23 -9.59 10.35
N GLN A 263 -30.25 -10.34 9.82
CA GLN A 263 -28.85 -9.96 9.90
C GLN A 263 -28.46 -8.95 8.82
N LEU A 264 -27.56 -8.04 9.17
CA LEU A 264 -27.02 -7.05 8.23
C LEU A 264 -26.08 -7.72 7.21
N PRO A 265 -25.97 -7.15 5.98
CA PRO A 265 -25.10 -7.69 4.94
C PRO A 265 -23.64 -7.95 5.38
N PRO A 266 -22.95 -7.07 6.14
CA PRO A 266 -21.58 -7.33 6.62
C PRO A 266 -21.45 -8.60 7.45
N VAL A 267 -22.48 -8.95 8.23
CA VAL A 267 -22.48 -10.18 9.04
C VAL A 267 -22.60 -11.42 8.18
N ARG A 268 -23.53 -11.39 7.21
CA ARG A 268 -23.86 -12.56 6.39
C ARG A 268 -22.89 -12.79 5.25
N ARG A 269 -22.39 -11.72 4.64
CA ARG A 269 -21.55 -11.82 3.44
C ARG A 269 -20.34 -12.73 3.60
N LEU A 270 -19.77 -12.84 4.80
CA LEU A 270 -18.63 -13.72 5.04
C LEU A 270 -18.95 -15.18 4.70
N VAL A 271 -20.15 -15.66 5.10
CA VAL A 271 -20.59 -17.03 4.80
C VAL A 271 -20.90 -17.18 3.31
N ASP A 272 -21.70 -16.27 2.77
CA ASP A 272 -22.13 -16.34 1.37
C ASP A 272 -20.92 -16.17 0.42
N PHE A 273 -19.98 -15.28 0.73
CA PHE A 273 -18.77 -15.09 -0.08
C PHE A 273 -17.85 -16.31 0.01
N ARG A 274 -17.65 -16.90 1.20
CA ARG A 274 -16.90 -18.16 1.34
C ARG A 274 -17.49 -19.24 0.44
N ASP A 275 -18.80 -19.45 0.49
CA ASP A 275 -19.47 -20.49 -0.28
C ASP A 275 -19.37 -20.23 -1.79
N ILE A 276 -19.40 -18.96 -2.21
CA ILE A 276 -19.19 -18.57 -3.62
C ILE A 276 -17.77 -18.85 -4.08
N VAL A 277 -16.77 -18.33 -3.34
CA VAL A 277 -15.37 -18.45 -3.78
C VAL A 277 -14.86 -19.89 -3.67
N SER A 278 -15.36 -20.71 -2.75
CA SER A 278 -15.02 -22.12 -2.66
C SER A 278 -15.50 -22.92 -3.88
N GLY A 279 -16.50 -22.45 -4.61
CA GLY A 279 -16.98 -23.02 -5.86
C GLY A 279 -16.26 -22.51 -7.12
N LEU A 280 -15.29 -21.58 -6.99
CA LEU A 280 -14.48 -21.09 -8.11
C LEU A 280 -13.19 -21.90 -8.24
N PRO A 281 -12.55 -21.93 -9.43
CA PRO A 281 -11.20 -22.45 -9.55
C PRO A 281 -10.26 -21.75 -8.57
N ALA A 282 -9.38 -22.50 -7.89
CA ALA A 282 -8.57 -22.03 -6.77
C ALA A 282 -7.78 -20.75 -7.03
N GLU A 283 -7.23 -20.62 -8.24
CA GLU A 283 -6.39 -19.48 -8.65
C GLU A 283 -7.18 -18.32 -9.27
N THR A 284 -8.53 -18.38 -9.28
CA THR A 284 -9.36 -17.29 -9.80
C THR A 284 -9.14 -16.02 -8.96
N PRO A 285 -8.69 -14.90 -9.53
CA PRO A 285 -8.64 -13.64 -8.83
C PRO A 285 -10.04 -13.18 -8.44
N ALA A 286 -10.23 -12.78 -7.20
CA ALA A 286 -11.50 -12.24 -6.75
C ALA A 286 -11.28 -11.07 -5.78
N ALA A 287 -12.19 -10.12 -5.81
CA ALA A 287 -12.20 -9.00 -4.87
C ALA A 287 -13.63 -8.67 -4.46
N TYR A 288 -13.79 -8.22 -3.23
CA TYR A 288 -15.08 -7.75 -2.75
C TYR A 288 -15.02 -6.29 -2.32
N TRP A 289 -16.14 -5.59 -2.48
CA TRP A 289 -16.35 -4.22 -1.98
C TRP A 289 -17.72 -4.09 -1.33
N ASP A 290 -17.86 -3.04 -0.52
CA ASP A 290 -19.17 -2.58 -0.07
C ASP A 290 -20.00 -2.09 -1.25
N ALA A 291 -21.30 -2.44 -1.29
CA ALA A 291 -22.12 -2.26 -2.49
C ALA A 291 -22.72 -0.86 -2.66
N GLY A 292 -22.86 -0.11 -1.56
CA GLY A 292 -23.70 1.09 -1.54
C GLY A 292 -22.96 2.42 -1.68
N ASP A 293 -21.66 2.43 -1.46
CA ASP A 293 -20.87 3.64 -1.29
C ASP A 293 -19.46 3.57 -1.91
N VAL A 294 -19.27 2.67 -2.86
CA VAL A 294 -18.05 2.56 -3.64
C VAL A 294 -18.30 2.99 -5.08
N LEU A 295 -17.44 3.86 -5.60
CA LEU A 295 -17.42 4.26 -7.01
C LEU A 295 -16.04 4.01 -7.63
N PHE A 296 -16.03 3.67 -8.92
CA PHE A 296 -14.82 3.35 -9.68
C PHE A 296 -14.54 4.45 -10.71
N GLN A 297 -13.29 4.87 -10.79
CA GLN A 297 -12.82 5.86 -11.76
C GLN A 297 -11.63 5.34 -12.58
N GLY A 298 -11.06 4.18 -12.19
CA GLY A 298 -9.91 3.57 -12.83
C GLY A 298 -10.12 2.08 -13.12
N ARG A 299 -9.24 1.53 -13.97
CA ARG A 299 -9.20 0.09 -14.27
C ARG A 299 -8.63 -0.70 -13.11
N LEU A 300 -9.11 -1.93 -12.95
CA LEU A 300 -8.69 -2.85 -11.88
C LEU A 300 -7.56 -3.82 -12.31
N ASP A 301 -7.01 -3.67 -13.53
CA ASP A 301 -6.05 -4.64 -14.07
C ASP A 301 -4.82 -4.83 -13.17
N ALA A 302 -4.29 -3.74 -12.62
CA ALA A 302 -3.15 -3.83 -11.70
C ALA A 302 -3.51 -4.51 -10.36
N LEU A 303 -4.76 -4.40 -9.88
CA LEU A 303 -5.23 -5.14 -8.72
C LEU A 303 -5.22 -6.65 -9.01
N TRP A 304 -5.74 -7.06 -10.16
CA TRP A 304 -5.74 -8.47 -10.56
C TRP A 304 -4.33 -9.03 -10.75
N GLN A 305 -3.40 -8.23 -11.28
CA GLN A 305 -1.98 -8.61 -11.33
C GLN A 305 -1.41 -8.84 -9.94
N HIS A 306 -1.73 -8.00 -8.96
CA HIS A 306 -1.30 -8.19 -7.58
C HIS A 306 -1.86 -9.47 -6.97
N THR A 307 -3.12 -9.83 -7.24
CA THR A 307 -3.66 -11.11 -6.72
C THR A 307 -2.96 -12.33 -7.32
N GLN A 308 -2.50 -12.27 -8.56
CA GLN A 308 -1.71 -13.33 -9.19
C GLN A 308 -0.28 -13.39 -8.66
N GLN A 309 0.32 -12.23 -8.43
CA GLN A 309 1.69 -12.13 -7.90
C GLN A 309 1.79 -12.61 -6.46
N TYR A 310 0.71 -12.48 -5.68
CA TYR A 310 0.65 -12.86 -4.27
C TYR A 310 -0.55 -13.77 -4.01
N PRO A 311 -0.56 -14.98 -4.59
CA PRO A 311 -1.75 -15.84 -4.62
C PRO A 311 -2.21 -16.31 -3.24
N ASP A 312 -1.30 -16.37 -2.26
CA ASP A 312 -1.55 -16.84 -0.89
C ASP A 312 -1.79 -15.69 0.11
N ARG A 313 -1.94 -14.44 -0.36
CA ARG A 313 -2.11 -13.28 0.50
C ARG A 313 -3.42 -12.56 0.23
N VAL A 314 -4.07 -12.13 1.30
CA VAL A 314 -5.19 -11.18 1.21
C VAL A 314 -4.63 -9.79 1.00
N LEU A 315 -5.01 -9.12 -0.08
CA LEU A 315 -4.71 -7.72 -0.34
C LEU A 315 -5.72 -6.86 0.41
N ALA A 316 -5.26 -5.99 1.27
CA ALA A 316 -6.10 -5.13 2.10
C ALA A 316 -5.59 -3.69 2.11
N VAL A 317 -6.47 -2.75 2.42
CA VAL A 317 -6.19 -1.31 2.49
C VAL A 317 -6.42 -0.82 3.91
N ARG A 318 -5.54 0.07 4.38
CA ARG A 318 -5.69 0.69 5.71
C ARG A 318 -6.78 1.77 5.72
N GLU A 319 -7.38 1.98 6.88
CA GLU A 319 -8.19 3.16 7.18
C GLU A 319 -7.29 4.42 7.30
N PRO A 320 -7.81 5.62 6.97
CA PRO A 320 -7.06 6.87 7.11
C PRO A 320 -6.56 7.14 8.52
N ARG A 321 -7.29 6.67 9.53
CA ARG A 321 -6.94 6.81 10.94
C ARG A 321 -6.92 5.45 11.62
N GLY A 322 -5.78 5.16 12.25
CA GLY A 322 -5.60 3.98 13.07
C GLY A 322 -6.06 4.17 14.52
N PHE A 323 -5.97 3.11 15.29
CA PHE A 323 -6.16 3.13 16.74
C PHE A 323 -5.00 3.91 17.42
N PRO A 324 -5.25 4.72 18.47
CA PRO A 324 -6.54 4.96 19.13
C PRO A 324 -7.34 6.16 18.60
N PHE A 325 -6.94 6.76 17.49
CA PHE A 325 -7.51 8.02 16.98
C PHE A 325 -8.82 7.85 16.20
N ASN A 326 -9.16 6.62 15.82
CA ASN A 326 -10.46 6.29 15.23
C ASN A 326 -11.46 5.94 16.34
N ASN A 327 -12.49 6.79 16.50
CA ASN A 327 -13.50 6.61 17.55
C ASN A 327 -14.36 5.36 17.33
N ALA A 328 -14.65 4.97 16.10
CA ALA A 328 -15.41 3.78 15.79
C ALA A 328 -14.65 2.52 16.25
N ILE A 329 -13.39 2.39 15.88
CA ILE A 329 -12.52 1.28 16.28
C ILE A 329 -12.45 1.18 17.81
N ARG A 330 -12.25 2.30 18.49
CA ARG A 330 -12.18 2.35 19.95
C ARG A 330 -13.50 1.96 20.60
N GLY A 331 -14.63 2.33 19.99
CA GLY A 331 -15.97 1.91 20.42
C GLY A 331 -16.16 0.40 20.27
N TRP A 332 -15.87 -0.14 19.10
CA TRP A 332 -16.02 -1.57 18.79
C TRP A 332 -15.17 -2.48 19.69
N THR A 333 -13.89 -2.14 19.87
CA THR A 333 -13.00 -2.94 20.72
C THR A 333 -13.49 -3.04 22.16
N ARG A 334 -14.15 -2.01 22.71
CA ARG A 334 -14.73 -2.03 24.04
C ARG A 334 -15.89 -3.00 24.18
N THR A 335 -16.57 -3.33 23.09
CA THR A 335 -17.71 -4.25 23.10
C THR A 335 -17.31 -5.73 23.02
N ILE A 336 -16.03 -6.04 22.86
CA ILE A 336 -15.54 -7.42 22.90
C ILE A 336 -15.69 -7.97 24.32
N HIS A 337 -16.57 -8.95 24.49
CA HIS A 337 -16.92 -9.50 25.81
C HIS A 337 -15.77 -10.30 26.43
N ASN A 338 -15.02 -11.07 25.62
CA ASN A 338 -13.88 -11.86 26.10
C ASN A 338 -12.69 -10.95 26.47
N PRO A 339 -12.28 -10.86 27.76
CA PRO A 339 -11.23 -9.93 28.18
C PRO A 339 -9.85 -10.23 27.54
N SER A 340 -9.52 -11.51 27.37
CA SER A 340 -8.24 -11.91 26.75
C SER A 340 -8.22 -11.50 25.29
N MET A 341 -9.31 -11.75 24.56
CA MET A 341 -9.45 -11.34 23.17
C MET A 341 -9.45 -9.82 23.04
N ARG A 342 -10.16 -9.11 23.91
CA ARG A 342 -10.15 -7.64 23.91
C ARG A 342 -8.74 -7.07 24.10
N ARG A 343 -7.96 -7.61 25.06
CA ARG A 343 -6.56 -7.21 25.26
C ARG A 343 -5.71 -7.46 24.00
N ARG A 344 -5.80 -8.67 23.43
CA ARG A 344 -5.09 -9.03 22.19
C ARG A 344 -5.44 -8.09 21.03
N VAL A 345 -6.70 -7.74 20.85
CA VAL A 345 -7.16 -6.81 19.81
C VAL A 345 -6.57 -5.42 20.04
N PHE A 346 -6.57 -4.91 21.28
CA PHE A 346 -5.95 -3.63 21.60
C PHE A 346 -4.46 -3.61 21.28
N GLU A 347 -3.73 -4.64 21.65
CA GLU A 347 -2.28 -4.76 21.40
C GLU A 347 -2.00 -4.80 19.88
N LEU A 348 -2.77 -5.59 19.13
CA LEU A 348 -2.63 -5.66 17.66
C LEU A 348 -2.94 -4.33 16.99
N PHE A 349 -4.01 -3.64 17.39
CA PHE A 349 -4.40 -2.38 16.77
C PHE A 349 -3.49 -1.21 17.15
N ALA A 350 -2.88 -1.25 18.33
CA ALA A 350 -1.90 -0.25 18.73
C ALA A 350 -0.58 -0.35 17.96
N SER A 351 -0.26 -1.55 17.46
CA SER A 351 1.01 -1.85 16.81
C SER A 351 0.93 -1.96 15.28
N ASN A 352 -0.27 -2.00 14.72
CA ASN A 352 -0.49 -2.26 13.30
C ASN A 352 -1.48 -1.26 12.68
N PRO A 353 -1.44 -1.05 11.35
CA PRO A 353 -2.45 -0.27 10.65
C PRO A 353 -3.82 -0.93 10.82
N PHE A 354 -4.87 -0.12 10.92
CA PHE A 354 -6.23 -0.64 10.95
C PHE A 354 -6.75 -0.81 9.53
N LEU A 355 -7.15 -2.03 9.16
CA LEU A 355 -7.56 -2.39 7.81
C LEU A 355 -9.07 -2.25 7.66
N ASN A 356 -9.51 -1.75 6.50
CA ASN A 356 -10.91 -1.60 6.16
C ASN A 356 -11.50 -2.88 5.58
N SER A 357 -12.54 -3.44 6.18
CA SER A 357 -13.21 -4.67 5.73
C SER A 357 -14.20 -4.46 4.58
N GLY A 358 -14.42 -3.23 4.18
CA GLY A 358 -15.21 -2.91 2.98
C GLY A 358 -14.53 -3.28 1.67
N PHE A 359 -13.29 -3.79 1.75
CA PHE A 359 -12.49 -4.26 0.61
C PHE A 359 -11.58 -5.41 1.03
N GLY A 360 -11.40 -6.34 0.11
CA GLY A 360 -10.32 -7.33 0.13
C GLY A 360 -10.24 -8.05 -1.20
N ALA A 361 -9.02 -8.40 -1.62
CA ALA A 361 -8.78 -9.11 -2.87
C ALA A 361 -7.74 -10.22 -2.66
N ALA A 362 -7.94 -11.37 -3.29
CA ALA A 362 -6.98 -12.48 -3.32
C ALA A 362 -7.41 -13.52 -4.37
N THR A 363 -6.71 -14.65 -4.44
CA THR A 363 -7.23 -15.82 -5.15
C THR A 363 -8.44 -16.40 -4.41
N ALA A 364 -9.30 -17.12 -5.13
CA ALA A 364 -10.47 -17.79 -4.55
C ALA A 364 -10.09 -18.72 -3.39
N ARG A 365 -8.99 -19.46 -3.50
CA ARG A 365 -8.44 -20.30 -2.43
C ARG A 365 -8.16 -19.49 -1.16
N THR A 366 -7.43 -18.41 -1.30
CA THR A 366 -7.02 -17.57 -0.17
C THR A 366 -8.21 -16.85 0.47
N LEU A 367 -9.16 -16.35 -0.33
CA LEU A 367 -10.41 -15.80 0.21
C LEU A 367 -11.24 -16.85 0.95
N THR A 368 -11.27 -18.10 0.46
CA THR A 368 -11.96 -19.20 1.17
C THR A 368 -11.38 -19.41 2.56
N GLN A 369 -10.06 -19.43 2.69
CA GLN A 369 -9.36 -19.56 3.98
C GLN A 369 -9.65 -18.35 4.89
N TYR A 370 -9.52 -17.15 4.35
CA TYR A 370 -9.80 -15.91 5.10
C TYR A 370 -11.23 -15.88 5.62
N PHE A 371 -12.22 -16.09 4.76
CA PHE A 371 -13.62 -16.07 5.19
C PHE A 371 -13.93 -17.17 6.21
N GLY A 372 -13.35 -18.35 6.04
CA GLY A 372 -13.49 -19.46 7.01
C GLY A 372 -13.01 -19.06 8.41
N GLU A 373 -11.84 -18.46 8.51
CA GLU A 373 -11.28 -17.99 9.78
C GLU A 373 -12.04 -16.78 10.33
N ALA A 374 -12.43 -15.81 9.48
CA ALA A 374 -13.23 -14.66 9.89
C ALA A 374 -14.58 -15.08 10.49
N ILE A 375 -15.24 -16.07 9.90
CA ILE A 375 -16.48 -16.66 10.44
C ILE A 375 -16.22 -17.28 11.82
N ARG A 376 -15.17 -18.08 11.95
CA ARG A 376 -14.79 -18.71 13.22
C ARG A 376 -14.51 -17.68 14.31
N LEU A 377 -13.81 -16.61 14.00
CA LEU A 377 -13.53 -15.51 14.93
C LEU A 377 -14.81 -14.78 15.32
N ARG A 378 -15.64 -14.41 14.35
CA ARG A 378 -16.92 -13.70 14.56
C ARG A 378 -17.87 -14.49 15.46
N ASP A 379 -18.04 -15.79 15.17
CA ASP A 379 -19.05 -16.61 15.85
C ASP A 379 -18.62 -17.02 17.26
N ASN A 380 -17.33 -16.98 17.57
CA ASN A 380 -16.78 -17.34 18.86
C ASN A 380 -16.25 -16.11 19.62
N ALA A 381 -15.01 -15.72 19.36
CA ALA A 381 -14.28 -14.75 20.17
C ALA A 381 -14.80 -13.31 20.04
N LEU A 382 -15.39 -12.96 18.89
CA LEU A 382 -15.92 -11.62 18.59
C LEU A 382 -17.45 -11.56 18.66
N ARG A 383 -18.10 -12.60 19.15
CA ARG A 383 -19.56 -12.64 19.25
C ARG A 383 -20.06 -11.45 20.09
N GLY A 384 -20.99 -10.68 19.52
CA GLY A 384 -21.60 -9.52 20.19
C GLY A 384 -20.82 -8.21 20.01
N THR A 385 -19.73 -8.16 19.24
CA THR A 385 -19.07 -6.89 18.89
C THR A 385 -19.96 -6.02 18.00
N THR A 386 -19.84 -4.69 18.14
CA THR A 386 -20.69 -3.75 17.39
C THR A 386 -20.20 -3.47 15.97
N ASP A 387 -19.01 -3.96 15.57
CA ASP A 387 -18.55 -4.00 14.18
C ASP A 387 -19.06 -5.22 13.41
N TRP A 388 -20.01 -5.93 13.98
CA TRP A 388 -20.53 -7.20 13.49
C TRP A 388 -19.48 -8.31 13.31
N GLY A 389 -18.27 -8.09 13.81
CA GLY A 389 -17.16 -9.03 13.80
C GLY A 389 -16.40 -9.14 12.48
N ASP A 390 -16.81 -8.47 11.40
CA ASP A 390 -16.13 -8.61 10.10
C ASP A 390 -14.84 -7.79 10.02
N GLN A 391 -14.85 -6.54 10.44
CA GLN A 391 -13.66 -5.67 10.38
C GLN A 391 -12.62 -6.06 11.43
N THR A 392 -13.04 -6.36 12.65
CA THR A 392 -12.12 -6.89 13.69
C THR A 392 -11.57 -8.24 13.28
N ALA A 393 -12.36 -9.11 12.63
CA ALA A 393 -11.92 -10.41 12.16
C ALA A 393 -10.87 -10.30 11.04
N LEU A 394 -11.04 -9.37 10.07
CA LEU A 394 -10.02 -9.09 9.04
C LEU A 394 -8.69 -8.71 9.69
N ASN A 395 -8.72 -7.75 10.59
CA ASN A 395 -7.51 -7.26 11.25
C ASN A 395 -6.83 -8.33 12.10
N LEU A 396 -7.60 -9.17 12.83
CA LEU A 396 -7.05 -10.30 13.57
C LEU A 396 -6.42 -11.34 12.63
N TYR A 397 -7.09 -11.67 11.53
CA TYR A 397 -6.57 -12.61 10.54
C TYR A 397 -5.24 -12.13 9.97
N CYS A 398 -5.20 -10.89 9.51
CA CYS A 398 -4.03 -10.31 8.86
C CYS A 398 -2.87 -10.13 9.84
N HIS A 399 -3.11 -9.50 10.98
CA HIS A 399 -2.04 -9.11 11.90
C HIS A 399 -1.57 -10.25 12.82
N SER A 400 -2.32 -11.36 12.93
CA SER A 400 -1.85 -12.54 13.65
C SER A 400 -0.74 -13.28 12.91
N ASP A 401 -0.66 -13.11 11.59
CA ASP A 401 0.37 -13.70 10.75
C ASP A 401 0.64 -12.78 9.54
N PRO A 402 1.74 -12.04 9.54
CA PRO A 402 2.07 -11.10 8.47
C PRO A 402 2.25 -11.74 7.08
N THR A 403 2.42 -13.05 7.02
CA THR A 403 2.57 -13.76 5.73
C THR A 403 1.25 -13.93 4.99
N ARG A 404 0.11 -13.80 5.68
CA ARG A 404 -1.25 -14.05 5.14
C ARG A 404 -1.84 -12.87 4.38
N TRP A 405 -1.22 -11.72 4.44
CA TRP A 405 -1.78 -10.52 3.84
C TRP A 405 -0.71 -9.60 3.30
N MET A 406 -1.14 -8.65 2.49
CA MET A 406 -0.31 -7.56 2.02
C MET A 406 -1.12 -6.27 1.97
N GLU A 407 -0.54 -5.20 2.46
CA GLU A 407 -1.09 -3.87 2.27
C GLU A 407 -0.90 -3.44 0.82
N VAL A 408 -1.99 -3.01 0.20
CA VAL A 408 -1.96 -2.41 -1.14
C VAL A 408 -2.25 -0.91 -1.07
N PRO A 409 -1.87 -0.12 -2.09
CA PRO A 409 -2.16 1.30 -2.14
C PRO A 409 -3.64 1.60 -1.87
N GLU A 410 -3.91 2.72 -1.20
CA GLU A 410 -5.26 3.19 -0.90
C GLU A 410 -6.13 3.35 -2.15
N ASP A 411 -5.53 3.48 -3.31
CA ASP A 411 -6.18 3.59 -4.62
C ASP A 411 -7.25 2.53 -4.90
N TRP A 412 -7.15 1.35 -4.27
CA TRP A 412 -8.10 0.25 -4.44
C TRP A 412 -9.29 0.30 -3.49
N ASN A 413 -9.23 1.17 -2.48
CA ASN A 413 -10.33 1.38 -1.54
C ASN A 413 -10.08 2.67 -0.74
N TYR A 414 -10.06 3.81 -1.41
CA TYR A 414 -9.77 5.11 -0.81
C TYR A 414 -10.93 5.55 0.09
N CYS A 415 -10.80 5.26 1.38
CA CYS A 415 -11.80 5.65 2.38
C CYS A 415 -11.80 7.17 2.57
N VAL A 416 -12.91 7.84 2.22
CA VAL A 416 -13.02 9.31 2.38
C VAL A 416 -13.48 9.72 3.77
N HIS A 417 -14.05 8.80 4.55
CA HIS A 417 -14.37 9.05 5.96
C HIS A 417 -13.08 9.35 6.75
N ASP A 418 -13.16 10.26 7.71
CA ASP A 418 -12.02 10.71 8.52
C ASP A 418 -10.91 11.50 7.77
N ARG A 419 -11.09 11.79 6.49
CA ARG A 419 -10.19 12.69 5.75
C ARG A 419 -10.46 14.15 6.12
N GLN A 420 -9.41 14.97 6.08
CA GLN A 420 -9.53 16.40 6.30
C GLN A 420 -10.08 17.10 5.04
N ARG A 421 -10.70 18.26 5.22
CA ARG A 421 -11.09 19.11 4.08
C ARG A 421 -9.85 19.44 3.25
N GLY A 422 -9.94 19.22 1.93
CA GLY A 422 -8.83 19.45 1.00
C GLY A 422 -7.95 18.24 0.71
N GLU A 423 -8.04 17.16 1.49
CA GLU A 423 -7.39 15.87 1.12
C GLU A 423 -8.13 15.19 -0.03
N VAL A 424 -9.41 15.47 -0.18
CA VAL A 424 -10.27 14.97 -1.26
C VAL A 424 -10.92 16.17 -1.96
N ARG A 425 -10.86 16.20 -3.26
CA ARG A 425 -11.51 17.24 -4.10
C ARG A 425 -12.31 16.59 -5.20
N VAL A 426 -13.44 17.21 -5.55
CA VAL A 426 -14.21 16.89 -6.74
C VAL A 426 -13.90 17.92 -7.81
N THR A 427 -13.42 17.47 -8.96
CA THR A 427 -13.12 18.33 -10.10
C THR A 427 -14.41 18.83 -10.77
N PRO A 428 -14.38 19.88 -11.61
CA PRO A 428 -15.58 20.36 -12.32
C PRO A 428 -16.25 19.30 -13.19
N ASP A 429 -15.51 18.35 -13.73
CA ASP A 429 -16.00 17.21 -14.49
C ASP A 429 -16.49 16.04 -13.62
N GLY A 430 -16.55 16.23 -12.30
CA GLY A 430 -17.12 15.28 -11.34
C GLY A 430 -16.17 14.14 -10.92
N ARG A 431 -14.88 14.22 -11.23
CA ARG A 431 -13.88 13.23 -10.80
C ARG A 431 -13.40 13.52 -9.38
N VAL A 432 -13.13 12.46 -8.64
CA VAL A 432 -12.58 12.54 -7.30
C VAL A 432 -11.06 12.39 -7.36
N VAL A 433 -10.37 13.40 -6.86
CA VAL A 433 -8.91 13.44 -6.82
C VAL A 433 -8.43 13.66 -5.39
N ASP A 434 -7.23 13.22 -5.09
CA ASP A 434 -6.55 13.55 -3.84
C ASP A 434 -6.07 15.03 -3.83
N ARG A 435 -5.43 15.46 -2.76
CA ARG A 435 -4.92 16.83 -2.64
C ARG A 435 -3.82 17.18 -3.67
N SER A 436 -3.13 16.17 -4.20
CA SER A 436 -2.08 16.34 -5.23
C SER A 436 -2.67 16.46 -6.65
N GLY A 437 -3.96 16.18 -6.81
CA GLY A 437 -4.65 16.10 -8.09
C GLY A 437 -4.59 14.73 -8.74
N HIS A 438 -4.07 13.72 -8.05
CA HIS A 438 -4.07 12.34 -8.54
C HIS A 438 -5.50 11.78 -8.55
N LEU A 439 -5.90 11.17 -9.67
CA LEU A 439 -7.20 10.51 -9.80
C LEU A 439 -7.26 9.29 -8.90
N ILE A 440 -8.26 9.22 -8.04
CA ILE A 440 -8.47 8.08 -7.15
C ILE A 440 -9.22 6.98 -7.90
N PRO A 441 -8.60 5.81 -8.18
CA PRO A 441 -9.22 4.77 -8.99
C PRO A 441 -10.48 4.17 -8.37
N VAL A 442 -10.50 3.95 -7.05
CA VAL A 442 -11.66 3.42 -6.32
C VAL A 442 -11.91 4.23 -5.06
N VAL A 443 -13.01 4.95 -5.02
CA VAL A 443 -13.41 5.80 -3.89
C VAL A 443 -14.43 5.06 -3.04
N HIS A 444 -14.17 4.94 -1.74
CA HIS A 444 -15.07 4.33 -0.77
C HIS A 444 -15.63 5.37 0.19
N GLY A 445 -16.92 5.60 0.09
CA GLY A 445 -17.65 6.58 0.88
C GLY A 445 -18.22 6.02 2.18
N ASN A 446 -17.44 5.20 2.90
CA ASN A 446 -17.84 4.65 4.17
C ASN A 446 -18.46 5.72 5.11
N ALA A 447 -19.40 5.32 5.97
CA ALA A 447 -20.17 6.22 6.83
C ALA A 447 -20.91 7.35 6.07
N ARG A 448 -21.36 7.09 4.84
CA ARG A 448 -22.07 8.05 3.96
C ARG A 448 -21.23 9.26 3.53
N SER A 449 -19.93 9.15 3.58
CA SER A 449 -19.04 10.28 3.27
C SER A 449 -19.09 10.74 1.81
N LEU A 450 -19.52 9.89 0.85
CA LEU A 450 -19.75 10.34 -0.54
C LEU A 450 -20.71 11.55 -0.61
N THR A 451 -21.76 11.54 0.19
CA THR A 451 -22.70 12.68 0.26
C THR A 451 -22.07 13.88 0.96
N GLN A 452 -21.30 13.65 2.05
CA GLN A 452 -20.62 14.73 2.80
C GLN A 452 -19.61 15.50 1.92
N PHE A 453 -18.94 14.79 1.02
CA PHE A 453 -17.98 15.39 0.08
C PHE A 453 -18.60 15.79 -1.25
N ALA A 454 -19.95 15.75 -1.38
CA ALA A 454 -20.69 16.04 -2.61
C ALA A 454 -20.21 15.23 -3.83
N ILE A 455 -19.68 14.01 -3.60
CA ILE A 455 -19.19 13.12 -4.64
C ILE A 455 -20.37 12.48 -5.40
N VAL A 456 -21.45 12.20 -4.69
CA VAL A 456 -22.70 11.67 -5.24
C VAL A 456 -23.85 12.50 -4.68
N ARG A 457 -24.76 12.95 -5.57
CA ARG A 457 -25.99 13.67 -5.20
C ARG A 457 -27.14 12.73 -4.91
#